data_e7744eea840f3db92b1ab8b5ccf48349
#
_entry.id   e7744eea840f3db92b1ab8b5ccf48349
#
_cell.length_a   1.000
_cell.length_b   1.000
_cell.length_c   1.000
_cell.angle_alpha   90.00
_cell.angle_beta   90.00
_cell.angle_gamma   90.00
#
_symmetry.space_group_name_H-M   'P 1'
#
loop_
_entity.id
_entity.type
_entity.pdbx_description
1 polymer ?
#
loop_
_entity_poly.entity_id
_entity_poly.type
_entity_poly.pdbx_seq_one_letter_code
_entity_poly.pdbx_strand_id
1 'polypeptide(L)'
;SIHSDDLMNPTTYSKDLYTEVILDGNYSNDISHPDKFLEFSIGERVAKPSEISIAINTWKTQSDRIKVVEYAKSHEGRPLHAVFISSPNNINNLDNIKNSINQLSDARETSDREARSIIEELPAIAWMAYSIHGNETSGADAAFAAIYHLIASNDDEVLNMLDNMIIIIDPLMNPDGRARFAKSLEQYRGTAPNYDDQSLLHTGDWPYGRT
;
A
#
# COMPACT_ATOMS: atom_id res chain seq x y z
N SER A 1 -38.01 -0.38 -17.77
CA SER A 1 -37.26 -0.57 -19.01
C SER A 1 -36.18 0.50 -19.08
N ILE A 2 -34.93 0.10 -18.94
CA ILE A 2 -33.77 0.97 -19.15
C ILE A 2 -33.75 1.29 -20.65
N HIS A 3 -33.79 2.56 -21.02
CA HIS A 3 -33.70 2.97 -22.41
C HIS A 3 -32.30 2.65 -22.97
N SER A 4 -32.24 2.15 -24.22
CA SER A 4 -30.98 1.83 -24.91
C SER A 4 -29.99 2.98 -25.00
N ASP A 5 -30.48 4.22 -24.91
CA ASP A 5 -29.65 5.42 -24.97
C ASP A 5 -28.88 5.67 -23.66
N ASP A 6 -29.35 5.14 -22.52
CA ASP A 6 -28.66 5.26 -21.24
C ASP A 6 -27.45 4.32 -21.16
N LEU A 7 -27.45 3.23 -21.92
CA LEU A 7 -26.35 2.28 -22.00
C LEU A 7 -25.17 2.75 -22.86
N MET A 8 -25.37 3.83 -23.66
CA MET A 8 -24.38 4.35 -24.59
C MET A 8 -23.67 5.61 -24.09
N ASN A 9 -23.98 6.11 -22.88
CA ASN A 9 -23.32 7.28 -22.35
C ASN A 9 -22.24 6.88 -21.29
N PRO A 10 -20.98 6.69 -21.72
CA PRO A 10 -19.90 6.26 -20.80
C PRO A 10 -19.63 7.25 -19.67
N THR A 11 -20.07 8.50 -19.82
CA THR A 11 -19.92 9.55 -18.79
C THR A 11 -20.83 9.35 -17.58
N THR A 12 -21.96 8.68 -17.73
CA THR A 12 -22.89 8.44 -16.62
C THR A 12 -22.41 7.26 -15.74
N TYR A 13 -21.91 6.21 -16.36
CA TYR A 13 -21.38 5.04 -15.63
C TYR A 13 -20.07 5.34 -14.86
N SER A 14 -19.20 6.18 -15.39
CA SER A 14 -17.94 6.52 -14.72
C SER A 14 -18.16 7.36 -13.45
N LYS A 15 -19.22 8.20 -13.40
CA LYS A 15 -19.52 9.01 -12.21
C LYS A 15 -20.01 8.20 -11.03
N ASP A 16 -20.79 7.15 -11.26
CA ASP A 16 -21.38 6.35 -10.19
C ASP A 16 -20.39 5.31 -9.60
N LEU A 17 -19.34 4.94 -10.36
CA LEU A 17 -18.34 3.96 -9.92
C LEU A 17 -17.14 4.57 -9.18
N TYR A 18 -16.87 5.87 -9.36
CA TYR A 18 -15.67 6.54 -8.83
C TYR A 18 -16.02 7.84 -8.11
N THR A 19 -17.10 7.86 -7.34
CA THR A 19 -17.59 9.05 -6.63
C THR A 19 -16.95 9.25 -5.26
N GLU A 20 -16.33 8.22 -4.69
CA GLU A 20 -15.71 8.32 -3.38
C GLU A 20 -14.26 8.81 -3.48
N VAL A 21 -13.95 9.83 -2.69
CA VAL A 21 -12.57 10.31 -2.52
C VAL A 21 -11.85 9.34 -1.59
N ILE A 22 -10.85 8.62 -2.12
CA ILE A 22 -10.12 7.61 -1.35
C ILE A 22 -9.26 8.22 -0.26
N LEU A 23 -8.66 9.38 -0.55
CA LEU A 23 -7.82 10.12 0.40
C LEU A 23 -8.52 11.45 0.73
N ASP A 24 -9.41 11.40 1.72
CA ASP A 24 -10.12 12.56 2.27
C ASP A 24 -9.64 12.79 3.71
N GLY A 25 -8.68 13.68 3.90
CA GLY A 25 -8.09 13.97 5.20
C GLY A 25 -7.26 15.24 5.21
N ASN A 26 -6.81 15.62 6.41
CA ASN A 26 -5.91 16.75 6.60
C ASN A 26 -4.46 16.30 6.41
N TYR A 27 -3.89 16.49 5.24
CA TYR A 27 -2.56 16.03 4.88
C TYR A 27 -1.53 17.15 4.82
N SER A 28 -0.28 16.82 5.17
CA SER A 28 0.88 17.69 5.01
C SER A 28 1.18 17.97 3.54
N ASN A 29 1.37 19.25 3.21
CA ASN A 29 1.75 19.69 1.86
C ASN A 29 3.21 19.34 1.50
N ASP A 30 4.03 18.98 2.49
CA ASP A 30 5.44 18.65 2.29
C ASP A 30 5.63 17.21 1.78
N ILE A 31 4.58 16.39 1.86
CA ILE A 31 4.60 15.00 1.41
C ILE A 31 3.82 14.88 0.11
N SER A 32 4.48 14.39 -0.92
CA SER A 32 3.89 14.28 -2.25
C SER A 32 2.69 13.34 -2.27
N HIS A 33 1.54 13.85 -2.74
CA HIS A 33 0.33 13.04 -2.93
C HIS A 33 0.58 11.89 -3.92
N PRO A 34 -0.04 10.71 -3.72
CA PRO A 34 0.11 9.56 -4.63
C PRO A 34 -0.07 9.89 -6.11
N ASP A 35 -1.03 10.73 -6.46
CA ASP A 35 -1.33 11.12 -7.84
C ASP A 35 -0.15 11.81 -8.56
N LYS A 36 0.85 12.31 -7.82
CA LYS A 36 2.07 12.85 -8.43
C LYS A 36 2.97 11.77 -9.08
N PHE A 37 2.78 10.52 -8.68
CA PHE A 37 3.54 9.37 -9.19
C PHE A 37 2.77 8.57 -10.23
N LEU A 38 1.49 8.87 -10.38
CA LEU A 38 0.56 8.21 -11.27
C LEU A 38 0.14 9.18 -12.39
N GLU A 39 -0.23 8.66 -13.54
CA GLU A 39 -0.85 9.44 -14.63
C GLU A 39 -2.38 9.57 -14.45
N PHE A 40 -2.90 9.19 -13.28
CA PHE A 40 -4.32 9.10 -12.95
C PHE A 40 -4.51 9.26 -11.44
N SER A 41 -5.73 9.43 -10.97
CA SER A 41 -6.03 9.46 -9.54
C SER A 41 -5.92 8.07 -8.94
N ILE A 42 -5.39 8.01 -7.69
CA ILE A 42 -5.26 6.74 -6.98
C ILE A 42 -6.60 5.98 -6.92
N GLY A 43 -6.56 4.70 -7.22
CA GLY A 43 -7.74 3.83 -7.28
C GLY A 43 -8.46 3.82 -8.63
N GLU A 44 -8.19 4.78 -9.53
CA GLU A 44 -8.79 4.80 -10.87
C GLU A 44 -8.26 3.67 -11.76
N ARG A 45 -7.00 3.31 -11.60
CA ARG A 45 -6.30 2.27 -12.36
C ARG A 45 -5.28 1.57 -11.48
N VAL A 46 -4.77 0.46 -11.99
CA VAL A 46 -3.72 -0.34 -11.35
C VAL A 46 -2.39 0.41 -11.39
N ALA A 47 -1.86 0.79 -10.23
CA ALA A 47 -0.51 1.35 -10.13
C ALA A 47 0.55 0.30 -10.49
N LYS A 48 1.56 0.69 -11.26
CA LYS A 48 2.69 -0.17 -11.64
C LYS A 48 3.65 -0.37 -10.46
N PRO A 49 4.37 -1.49 -10.40
CA PRO A 49 5.40 -1.69 -9.36
C PRO A 49 6.44 -0.58 -9.31
N SER A 50 6.82 -0.02 -10.47
CA SER A 50 7.77 1.11 -10.55
C SER A 50 7.21 2.39 -9.93
N GLU A 51 5.93 2.70 -10.14
CA GLU A 51 5.27 3.88 -9.60
C GLU A 51 5.21 3.81 -8.06
N ILE A 52 4.82 2.64 -7.51
CA ILE A 52 4.83 2.37 -6.07
C ILE A 52 6.25 2.51 -5.49
N SER A 53 7.25 1.91 -6.13
CA SER A 53 8.64 2.00 -5.67
C SER A 53 9.19 3.42 -5.70
N ILE A 54 8.89 4.20 -6.73
CA ILE A 54 9.31 5.61 -6.84
C ILE A 54 8.68 6.44 -5.71
N ALA A 55 7.38 6.25 -5.47
CA ALA A 55 6.69 6.95 -4.40
C ALA A 55 7.28 6.64 -3.02
N ILE A 56 7.47 5.37 -2.67
CA ILE A 56 8.06 4.93 -1.40
C ILE A 56 9.48 5.53 -1.23
N ASN A 57 10.30 5.50 -2.28
CA ASN A 57 11.64 6.06 -2.25
C ASN A 57 11.65 7.59 -2.15
N THR A 58 10.61 8.26 -2.59
CA THR A 58 10.42 9.71 -2.40
C THR A 58 9.96 10.01 -0.98
N TRP A 59 8.93 9.33 -0.50
CA TRP A 59 8.35 9.55 0.83
C TRP A 59 9.34 9.33 1.97
N LYS A 60 10.26 8.36 1.84
CA LYS A 60 11.31 8.16 2.86
C LYS A 60 12.24 9.37 3.06
N THR A 61 12.25 10.30 2.10
CA THR A 61 13.03 11.55 2.20
C THR A 61 12.18 12.75 2.63
N GLN A 62 10.85 12.59 2.60
CA GLN A 62 9.91 13.68 2.88
C GLN A 62 9.26 13.58 4.27
N SER A 63 9.27 12.40 4.90
CA SER A 63 8.65 12.17 6.19
C SER A 63 9.63 11.54 7.18
N ASP A 64 9.56 11.96 8.43
CA ASP A 64 10.28 11.36 9.57
C ASP A 64 9.49 10.24 10.25
N ARG A 65 8.26 9.97 9.78
CA ARG A 65 7.40 8.87 10.25
C ARG A 65 7.63 7.56 9.51
N ILE A 66 8.58 7.49 8.58
CA ILE A 66 8.78 6.33 7.71
C ILE A 66 10.24 5.89 7.68
N LYS A 67 10.45 4.57 7.73
CA LYS A 67 11.73 3.93 7.37
C LYS A 67 11.46 2.84 6.36
N VAL A 68 12.23 2.82 5.29
CA VAL A 68 12.08 1.86 4.19
C VAL A 68 13.29 0.94 4.15
N VAL A 69 13.04 -0.36 4.10
CA VAL A 69 14.05 -1.40 3.94
C VAL A 69 13.75 -2.17 2.66
N GLU A 70 14.67 -2.15 1.70
CA GLU A 70 14.67 -3.11 0.60
C GLU A 70 15.24 -4.42 1.15
N TYR A 71 14.37 -5.42 1.40
CA TYR A 71 14.78 -6.66 2.05
C TYR A 71 15.15 -7.78 1.05
N ALA A 72 14.70 -7.67 -0.19
CA ALA A 72 14.99 -8.64 -1.25
C ALA A 72 14.73 -8.04 -2.64
N LYS A 73 15.00 -8.86 -3.66
CA LYS A 73 14.58 -8.63 -5.04
C LYS A 73 13.75 -9.80 -5.52
N SER A 74 12.76 -9.51 -6.35
CA SER A 74 11.97 -10.53 -7.03
C SER A 74 12.82 -11.30 -8.06
N HIS A 75 12.23 -12.35 -8.63
CA HIS A 75 12.90 -13.13 -9.69
C HIS A 75 13.29 -12.26 -10.91
N GLU A 76 12.49 -11.27 -11.27
CA GLU A 76 12.78 -10.33 -12.36
C GLU A 76 13.58 -9.09 -11.90
N GLY A 77 14.11 -9.10 -10.68
CA GLY A 77 15.01 -8.07 -10.15
C GLY A 77 14.30 -6.82 -9.59
N ARG A 78 12.98 -6.84 -9.40
CA ARG A 78 12.24 -5.74 -8.79
C ARG A 78 12.44 -5.71 -7.28
N PRO A 79 12.60 -4.53 -6.67
CA PRO A 79 12.80 -4.43 -5.23
C PRO A 79 11.54 -4.84 -4.45
N LEU A 80 11.75 -5.51 -3.32
CA LEU A 80 10.75 -5.82 -2.31
C LEU A 80 11.00 -4.96 -1.08
N HIS A 81 9.97 -4.24 -0.62
CA HIS A 81 10.11 -3.25 0.42
C HIS A 81 9.32 -3.63 1.68
N ALA A 82 9.96 -3.49 2.83
CA ALA A 82 9.27 -3.37 4.11
C ALA A 82 9.26 -1.90 4.52
N VAL A 83 8.07 -1.33 4.68
CA VAL A 83 7.83 0.07 5.01
C VAL A 83 7.39 0.15 6.46
N PHE A 84 8.26 0.67 7.33
CA PHE A 84 8.00 0.88 8.75
C PHE A 84 7.42 2.27 8.92
N ILE A 85 6.25 2.36 9.55
CA ILE A 85 5.54 3.62 9.79
C ILE A 85 5.20 3.72 11.27
N SER A 86 5.56 4.82 11.90
CA SER A 86 5.29 5.11 13.30
C SER A 86 5.55 6.59 13.59
N SER A 87 5.41 7.02 14.85
CA SER A 87 5.87 8.35 15.24
C SER A 87 7.38 8.51 15.02
N PRO A 88 7.89 9.73 14.83
CA PRO A 88 9.32 9.98 14.66
C PRO A 88 10.17 9.43 15.79
N ASN A 89 9.65 9.46 17.02
CA ASN A 89 10.31 8.90 18.18
C ASN A 89 10.51 7.38 18.05
N ASN A 90 9.48 6.66 17.67
CA ASN A 90 9.53 5.21 17.47
C ASN A 90 10.44 4.85 16.28
N ILE A 91 10.34 5.59 15.17
CA ILE A 91 11.21 5.36 13.99
C ILE A 91 12.70 5.52 14.36
N ASN A 92 13.04 6.53 15.14
CA ASN A 92 14.42 6.73 15.61
C ASN A 92 14.87 5.69 16.64
N ASN A 93 13.94 5.01 17.31
CA ASN A 93 14.22 4.03 18.36
C ASN A 93 14.05 2.57 17.89
N LEU A 94 13.89 2.29 16.61
CA LEU A 94 13.61 0.95 16.07
C LEU A 94 14.63 -0.11 16.49
N ASP A 95 15.90 0.24 16.62
CA ASP A 95 16.93 -0.73 17.00
C ASP A 95 16.78 -1.15 18.47
N ASN A 96 16.45 -0.24 19.39
CA ASN A 96 16.16 -0.57 20.77
C ASN A 96 14.88 -1.40 20.91
N ILE A 97 13.81 -1.03 20.17
CA ILE A 97 12.57 -1.79 20.13
C ILE A 97 12.82 -3.22 19.66
N LYS A 98 13.61 -3.40 18.59
CA LYS A 98 14.03 -4.72 18.11
C LYS A 98 14.79 -5.51 19.17
N ASN A 99 15.71 -4.87 19.88
CA ASN A 99 16.47 -5.52 20.95
C ASN A 99 15.54 -5.97 22.09
N SER A 100 14.58 -5.16 22.49
CA SER A 100 13.58 -5.51 23.50
C SER A 100 12.71 -6.70 23.06
N ILE A 101 12.29 -6.74 21.80
CA ILE A 101 11.58 -7.90 21.22
C ILE A 101 12.44 -9.16 21.25
N ASN A 102 13.71 -9.07 20.86
CA ASN A 102 14.62 -10.19 20.92
C ASN A 102 14.81 -10.71 22.35
N GLN A 103 14.89 -9.81 23.34
CA GLN A 103 14.95 -10.15 24.74
C GLN A 103 13.71 -10.91 25.21
N LEU A 104 12.49 -10.47 24.79
CA LEU A 104 11.23 -11.16 25.07
C LEU A 104 11.17 -12.56 24.42
N SER A 105 11.82 -12.78 23.31
CA SER A 105 11.80 -14.06 22.59
C SER A 105 12.63 -15.16 23.24
N ASP A 106 13.53 -14.82 24.18
CA ASP A 106 14.34 -15.79 24.91
C ASP A 106 13.94 -15.86 26.39
N ALA A 107 13.00 -16.75 26.68
CA ALA A 107 12.51 -16.99 28.05
C ALA A 107 13.56 -17.58 29.00
N ARG A 108 14.72 -17.98 28.53
CA ARG A 108 15.82 -18.51 29.37
C ARG A 108 16.61 -17.38 30.04
N GLU A 109 16.64 -16.21 29.38
CA GLU A 109 17.44 -15.06 29.82
C GLU A 109 16.61 -13.92 30.38
N THR A 110 15.28 -13.98 30.19
CA THR A 110 14.35 -12.92 30.62
C THR A 110 13.37 -13.43 31.65
N SER A 111 13.41 -12.87 32.85
CA SER A 111 12.46 -13.20 33.91
C SER A 111 11.06 -12.64 33.61
N ASP A 112 10.01 -13.25 34.21
CA ASP A 112 8.62 -12.78 34.07
C ASP A 112 8.43 -11.30 34.43
N ARG A 113 9.18 -10.81 35.40
CA ARG A 113 9.13 -9.40 35.81
C ARG A 113 9.72 -8.47 34.75
N GLU A 114 10.87 -8.84 34.19
CA GLU A 114 11.52 -8.08 33.11
C GLU A 114 10.66 -8.11 31.84
N ALA A 115 10.10 -9.27 31.50
CA ALA A 115 9.20 -9.40 30.35
C ALA A 115 8.00 -8.48 30.48
N ARG A 116 7.35 -8.40 31.64
CA ARG A 116 6.22 -7.47 31.88
C ARG A 116 6.63 -6.02 31.71
N SER A 117 7.77 -5.61 32.27
CA SER A 117 8.28 -4.24 32.13
C SER A 117 8.54 -3.88 30.66
N ILE A 118 9.13 -4.79 29.90
CA ILE A 118 9.38 -4.58 28.47
C ILE A 118 8.06 -4.45 27.69
N ILE A 119 7.09 -5.32 27.97
CA ILE A 119 5.77 -5.28 27.28
C ILE A 119 5.03 -3.98 27.53
N GLU A 120 5.12 -3.42 28.74
CA GLU A 120 4.46 -2.16 29.10
C GLU A 120 5.05 -0.95 28.34
N GLU A 121 6.32 -1.03 27.91
CA GLU A 121 7.02 0.06 27.24
C GLU A 121 7.03 -0.08 25.70
N LEU A 122 6.75 -1.28 25.16
CA LEU A 122 6.81 -1.52 23.73
C LEU A 122 5.56 -1.02 23.00
N PRO A 123 5.72 -0.34 21.86
CA PRO A 123 4.61 -0.10 20.96
C PRO A 123 4.06 -1.41 20.40
N ALA A 124 2.77 -1.46 20.13
CA ALA A 124 2.19 -2.58 19.39
C ALA A 124 2.75 -2.66 17.96
N ILE A 125 2.88 -3.86 17.42
CA ILE A 125 3.40 -4.05 16.06
C ILE A 125 2.33 -4.73 15.21
N ALA A 126 2.00 -4.09 14.10
CA ALA A 126 1.13 -4.64 13.07
C ALA A 126 1.93 -4.87 11.78
N TRP A 127 1.92 -6.10 11.26
CA TRP A 127 2.51 -6.40 9.96
C TRP A 127 1.42 -6.67 8.93
N MET A 128 1.42 -5.89 7.86
CA MET A 128 0.43 -5.91 6.80
C MET A 128 1.14 -6.20 5.47
N ALA A 129 0.92 -7.42 4.95
CA ALA A 129 1.53 -7.88 3.70
C ALA A 129 0.46 -7.96 2.60
N TYR A 130 0.72 -7.32 1.47
CA TYR A 130 -0.24 -7.14 0.40
C TYR A 130 0.21 -7.76 -0.92
N SER A 131 -0.76 -8.13 -1.75
CA SER A 131 -0.56 -8.52 -3.14
C SER A 131 0.43 -9.68 -3.33
N ILE A 132 0.21 -10.77 -2.59
CA ILE A 132 0.92 -12.05 -2.82
C ILE A 132 0.57 -12.65 -4.19
N HIS A 133 -0.62 -12.35 -4.70
CA HIS A 133 -1.03 -12.64 -6.06
C HIS A 133 -1.07 -11.33 -6.87
N GLY A 134 -0.30 -11.27 -7.95
CA GLY A 134 -0.11 -10.05 -8.73
C GLY A 134 -1.38 -9.53 -9.42
N ASN A 135 -2.31 -10.42 -9.76
CA ASN A 135 -3.58 -10.08 -10.39
C ASN A 135 -4.68 -9.66 -9.39
N GLU A 136 -4.46 -9.78 -8.10
CA GLU A 136 -5.33 -9.26 -7.05
C GLU A 136 -4.90 -7.82 -6.75
N THR A 137 -5.35 -6.88 -7.58
CA THR A 137 -4.74 -5.56 -7.70
C THR A 137 -5.09 -4.60 -6.58
N SER A 138 -6.29 -4.70 -6.00
CA SER A 138 -6.80 -3.76 -4.99
C SER A 138 -5.90 -3.68 -3.75
N GLY A 139 -5.29 -4.80 -3.33
CA GLY A 139 -4.46 -4.83 -2.12
C GLY A 139 -3.25 -3.90 -2.18
N ALA A 140 -2.50 -3.91 -3.29
CA ALA A 140 -1.32 -3.03 -3.43
C ALA A 140 -1.71 -1.56 -3.61
N ASP A 141 -2.81 -1.25 -4.31
CA ASP A 141 -3.30 0.12 -4.43
C ASP A 141 -3.81 0.65 -3.08
N ALA A 142 -4.50 -0.19 -2.30
CA ALA A 142 -4.90 0.13 -0.93
C ALA A 142 -3.69 0.36 -0.01
N ALA A 143 -2.66 -0.50 -0.10
CA ALA A 143 -1.42 -0.32 0.65
C ALA A 143 -0.70 1.00 0.29
N PHE A 144 -0.70 1.34 -0.99
CA PHE A 144 -0.13 2.60 -1.49
C PHE A 144 -0.83 3.82 -0.89
N ALA A 145 -2.17 3.82 -0.89
CA ALA A 145 -2.98 4.85 -0.24
C ALA A 145 -2.76 4.90 1.27
N ALA A 146 -2.74 3.73 1.93
CA ALA A 146 -2.57 3.63 3.38
C ALA A 146 -1.20 4.16 3.84
N ILE A 147 -0.12 3.86 3.12
CA ILE A 147 1.21 4.41 3.44
C ILE A 147 1.16 5.94 3.43
N TYR A 148 0.62 6.53 2.36
CA TYR A 148 0.51 8.00 2.28
C TYR A 148 -0.35 8.56 3.41
N HIS A 149 -1.53 7.98 3.65
CA HIS A 149 -2.42 8.43 4.72
C HIS A 149 -1.69 8.47 6.08
N LEU A 150 -0.98 7.41 6.43
CA LEU A 150 -0.28 7.30 7.71
C LEU A 150 0.88 8.28 7.87
N ILE A 151 1.66 8.50 6.81
CA ILE A 151 2.84 9.36 6.90
C ILE A 151 2.51 10.85 6.74
N ALA A 152 1.41 11.18 6.06
CA ALA A 152 1.06 12.56 5.69
C ALA A 152 -0.07 13.15 6.54
N SER A 153 -0.89 12.35 7.21
CA SER A 153 -2.03 12.83 8.00
C SER A 153 -1.57 13.69 9.18
N ASN A 154 -2.32 14.78 9.41
CA ASN A 154 -2.21 15.62 10.60
C ASN A 154 -3.36 15.39 11.59
N ASP A 155 -4.18 14.37 11.39
CA ASP A 155 -5.30 14.05 12.25
C ASP A 155 -4.81 13.45 13.58
N ASP A 156 -5.33 13.95 14.69
CA ASP A 156 -4.91 13.55 16.04
C ASP A 156 -5.07 12.05 16.30
N GLU A 157 -6.09 11.41 15.72
CA GLU A 157 -6.32 9.98 15.83
C GLU A 157 -5.16 9.18 15.21
N VAL A 158 -4.72 9.58 13.99
CA VAL A 158 -3.60 8.92 13.31
C VAL A 158 -2.30 9.17 14.08
N LEU A 159 -2.07 10.40 14.55
CA LEU A 159 -0.87 10.72 15.32
C LEU A 159 -0.79 9.91 16.61
N ASN A 160 -1.88 9.85 17.37
CA ASN A 160 -1.95 9.07 18.60
C ASN A 160 -1.78 7.56 18.35
N MET A 161 -2.33 7.03 17.26
CA MET A 161 -2.12 5.64 16.87
C MET A 161 -0.64 5.37 16.58
N LEU A 162 0.03 6.24 15.84
CA LEU A 162 1.46 6.10 15.49
C LEU A 162 2.39 6.24 16.71
N ASP A 163 2.01 6.97 17.74
CA ASP A 163 2.76 7.02 18.99
C ASP A 163 2.76 5.67 19.73
N ASN A 164 1.71 4.88 19.57
CA ASN A 164 1.50 3.62 20.26
C ASN A 164 1.73 2.37 19.39
N MET A 165 1.97 2.54 18.10
CA MET A 165 2.10 1.42 17.16
C MET A 165 3.25 1.63 16.18
N ILE A 166 3.84 0.50 15.77
CA ILE A 166 4.66 0.41 14.55
C ILE A 166 3.87 -0.41 13.53
N ILE A 167 3.59 0.19 12.41
CA ILE A 167 2.92 -0.46 11.28
C ILE A 167 3.99 -0.81 10.24
N ILE A 168 4.11 -2.09 9.92
CA ILE A 168 5.02 -2.57 8.88
C ILE A 168 4.18 -2.97 7.69
N ILE A 169 4.35 -2.28 6.57
CA ILE A 169 3.64 -2.57 5.32
C ILE A 169 4.62 -3.14 4.30
N ASP A 170 4.34 -4.36 3.83
CA ASP A 170 4.88 -4.88 2.57
C ASP A 170 3.83 -4.62 1.49
N PRO A 171 3.98 -3.58 0.67
CA PRO A 171 2.90 -3.11 -0.20
C PRO A 171 2.70 -4.00 -1.41
N LEU A 172 3.70 -4.81 -1.79
CA LEU A 172 3.68 -5.55 -3.03
C LEU A 172 4.62 -6.77 -2.98
N MET A 173 4.14 -7.86 -2.40
CA MET A 173 4.91 -9.10 -2.26
C MET A 173 5.22 -9.78 -3.59
N ASN A 174 4.37 -9.58 -4.63
CA ASN A 174 4.58 -10.13 -5.96
C ASN A 174 4.59 -9.04 -7.05
N PRO A 175 5.68 -8.26 -7.14
CA PRO A 175 5.79 -7.20 -8.13
C PRO A 175 5.87 -7.74 -9.57
N ASP A 176 6.35 -8.96 -9.79
CA ASP A 176 6.45 -9.55 -11.12
C ASP A 176 5.07 -9.93 -11.66
N GLY A 177 4.27 -10.62 -10.85
CA GLY A 177 2.88 -10.94 -11.21
C GLY A 177 2.05 -9.69 -11.45
N ARG A 178 2.21 -8.65 -10.62
CA ARG A 178 1.53 -7.36 -10.82
C ARG A 178 1.96 -6.67 -12.10
N ALA A 179 3.25 -6.67 -12.43
CA ALA A 179 3.76 -6.06 -13.66
C ALA A 179 3.16 -6.72 -14.91
N ARG A 180 3.07 -8.05 -14.92
CA ARG A 180 2.43 -8.82 -16.00
C ARG A 180 0.95 -8.49 -16.13
N PHE A 181 0.23 -8.42 -15.01
CA PHE A 181 -1.19 -8.10 -15.01
C PHE A 181 -1.44 -6.66 -15.48
N ALA A 182 -0.72 -5.69 -14.96
CA ALA A 182 -0.82 -4.28 -15.39
C ALA A 182 -0.57 -4.14 -16.90
N LYS A 183 0.45 -4.84 -17.43
CA LYS A 183 0.74 -4.85 -18.86
C LYS A 183 -0.37 -5.49 -19.69
N SER A 184 -0.98 -6.56 -19.19
CA SER A 184 -2.13 -7.20 -19.85
C SER A 184 -3.31 -6.23 -19.94
N LEU A 185 -3.64 -5.54 -18.85
CA LEU A 185 -4.70 -4.52 -18.86
C LEU A 185 -4.40 -3.39 -19.86
N GLU A 186 -3.15 -2.92 -19.94
CA GLU A 186 -2.75 -1.88 -20.88
C GLU A 186 -2.92 -2.31 -22.34
N GLN A 187 -2.71 -3.59 -22.66
CA GLN A 187 -2.87 -4.10 -24.03
C GLN A 187 -4.32 -4.08 -24.51
N TYR A 188 -5.26 -4.26 -23.60
CA TYR A 188 -6.69 -4.33 -23.91
C TYR A 188 -7.43 -3.01 -23.66
N ARG A 189 -6.75 -2.03 -23.05
CA ARG A 189 -7.38 -0.77 -22.69
C ARG A 189 -7.57 0.12 -23.92
N GLY A 190 -8.82 0.49 -24.19
CA GLY A 190 -9.16 1.53 -25.16
C GLY A 190 -9.05 2.94 -24.58
N THR A 191 -9.49 3.94 -25.33
CA THR A 191 -9.57 5.34 -24.93
C THR A 191 -10.70 5.62 -23.94
N ALA A 192 -11.69 4.72 -23.87
CA ALA A 192 -12.81 4.77 -22.94
C ALA A 192 -12.88 3.46 -22.13
N PRO A 193 -13.37 3.50 -20.88
CA PRO A 193 -13.64 2.30 -20.11
C PRO A 193 -14.63 1.38 -20.83
N ASN A 194 -14.39 0.06 -20.78
CA ASN A 194 -15.31 -0.94 -21.27
C ASN A 194 -16.05 -1.59 -20.09
N TYR A 195 -17.34 -1.29 -19.96
CA TYR A 195 -18.19 -1.79 -18.87
C TYR A 195 -18.98 -3.06 -19.23
N ASP A 196 -18.83 -3.57 -20.46
CA ASP A 196 -19.47 -4.80 -20.88
C ASP A 196 -18.78 -6.02 -20.22
N ASP A 197 -19.42 -6.59 -19.21
CA ASP A 197 -18.92 -7.75 -18.47
C ASP A 197 -18.90 -9.03 -19.32
N GLN A 198 -19.59 -9.05 -20.46
CA GLN A 198 -19.57 -10.15 -21.43
C GLN A 198 -18.52 -9.93 -22.53
N SER A 199 -17.81 -8.82 -22.51
CA SER A 199 -16.73 -8.56 -23.46
C SER A 199 -15.63 -9.63 -23.35
N LEU A 200 -15.08 -10.04 -24.49
CA LEU A 200 -13.93 -10.95 -24.54
C LEU A 200 -12.70 -10.41 -23.78
N LEU A 201 -12.64 -9.10 -23.58
CA LEU A 201 -11.58 -8.45 -22.78
C LEU A 201 -11.71 -8.77 -21.29
N HIS A 202 -12.94 -8.99 -20.81
CA HIS A 202 -13.24 -9.31 -19.41
C HIS A 202 -13.33 -10.83 -19.17
N THR A 203 -13.69 -11.60 -20.18
CA THR A 203 -13.92 -13.04 -20.08
C THR A 203 -12.71 -13.89 -20.53
N GLY A 204 -11.68 -13.27 -21.06
CA GLY A 204 -10.44 -13.94 -21.46
C GLY A 204 -9.68 -14.52 -20.26
N ASP A 205 -9.16 -15.74 -20.43
CA ASP A 205 -8.36 -16.40 -19.41
C ASP A 205 -7.08 -15.61 -19.12
N TRP A 206 -6.77 -15.40 -17.85
CA TRP A 206 -5.48 -14.89 -17.39
C TRP A 206 -4.40 -15.95 -17.63
N PRO A 207 -3.43 -15.72 -18.54
CA PRO A 207 -2.55 -16.79 -19.03
C PRO A 207 -1.43 -17.20 -18.05
N TYR A 208 -1.21 -16.43 -16.97
CA TYR A 208 -0.05 -16.59 -16.08
C TYR A 208 -0.40 -17.19 -14.72
N GLY A 209 -1.63 -17.61 -14.50
CA GLY A 209 -2.10 -18.03 -13.18
C GLY A 209 -2.13 -16.85 -12.21
N ARG A 210 -1.97 -17.12 -10.92
CA ARG A 210 -2.04 -16.10 -9.85
C ARG A 210 -0.66 -15.50 -9.49
N THR A 211 0.37 -16.03 -10.07
CA THR A 211 1.76 -15.63 -9.76
C THR A 211 2.40 -14.84 -10.89
#